data_cd48f8451dfdf308691a9c0794bfadfc
#
_entry.id   cd48f8451dfdf308691a9c0794bfadfc
#
_cell.length_a   1.000
_cell.length_b   1.000
_cell.length_c   1.000
_cell.angle_alpha   90.00
_cell.angle_beta   90.00
_cell.angle_gamma   90.00
#
_symmetry.space_group_name_H-M   'P 1'
#
loop_
_entity.id
_entity.type
_entity.pdbx_description
1 polymer ?
#
loop_
_entity_poly.entity_id
_entity_poly.type
_entity_poly.pdbx_seq_one_letter_code
_entity_poly.pdbx_strand_id
1 'polypeptide(L)'
;MNKIRPFILGLAVILSGLLAFGLFTMPKPKAADAEGFSSARVVKDIEAISKEHHSVAHPQERADVREYLVGRLEGLGADTVKLFEYDSLVGPKNKHVVYTFDAVNVLAEFAPENATDSTAYLMFVAHYDSRYSQPMPRDTVWSYGAADDGYGLGVILESMSHLLKNRQDWKQGVKVLFTDAEEVGMMGMTAMWEGNREVFDNVGLVINIEARGPYGPALMFEACPGNDKVLGLYADAAKYPFTYSLTTVVYQFMPNFTDFTIIKDYVPGLNFSTIADINHYHTDLDNFSNIDEKSIQHYGEQVLPVAQAYLTSEEYASKDALRSDKDVINFSIPALGLLSFSKNGYTILCVVIFILFLLAFAVEGFRGRLKAMRVFKTSGIVLGSAVGVLLLGELFAYACAAGVGAKFNLFGIVQGVPFDNMAMALYVALVFAGSLLLYYNGRTKVVRATLGSMRVSAAHTATTAYALNLLYASLALLFVLSAALLFAIGENMMFFIPFAFATFALILWRLTSIKSWLPVAIAMILLHAFSFLYALSMALTIGALGAVAMIAFLDMMVLIPLADLYLMYPKKK
;
A
#
# COMPACT_ATOMS: atom_id res chain seq x y z
N MET A 1 4.03 36.97 20.95
CA MET A 1 3.39 35.63 20.94
C MET A 1 2.32 35.47 19.84
N ASN A 2 1.69 36.53 19.36
CA ASN A 2 0.58 36.41 18.41
C ASN A 2 0.96 35.90 16.99
N LYS A 3 2.19 36.18 16.53
CA LYS A 3 2.67 35.79 15.20
C LYS A 3 3.36 34.40 15.17
N ILE A 4 3.71 33.83 16.34
CA ILE A 4 4.43 32.56 16.43
C ILE A 4 3.51 31.35 16.16
N ARG A 5 2.27 31.37 16.61
CA ARG A 5 1.33 30.22 16.43
C ARG A 5 1.00 29.90 14.97
N PRO A 6 0.62 30.88 14.13
CA PRO A 6 0.44 30.62 12.70
C PRO A 6 1.73 30.10 12.05
N PHE A 7 2.90 30.61 12.46
CA PHE A 7 4.18 30.14 11.97
C PHE A 7 4.45 28.69 12.36
N ILE A 8 4.24 28.31 13.65
CA ILE A 8 4.37 26.90 14.09
C ILE A 8 3.42 25.98 13.33
N LEU A 9 2.17 26.39 13.12
CA LEU A 9 1.21 25.60 12.35
C LEU A 9 1.65 25.45 10.89
N GLY A 10 2.08 26.54 10.26
CA GLY A 10 2.62 26.50 8.89
C GLY A 10 3.85 25.58 8.79
N LEU A 11 4.74 25.67 9.76
CA LEU A 11 5.92 24.80 9.84
C LEU A 11 5.52 23.32 10.01
N ALA A 12 4.54 23.01 10.87
CA ALA A 12 4.04 21.66 11.05
C ALA A 12 3.47 21.09 9.74
N VAL A 13 2.70 21.87 8.98
CA VAL A 13 2.16 21.45 7.67
C VAL A 13 3.28 21.18 6.67
N ILE A 14 4.24 22.11 6.55
CA ILE A 14 5.35 22.00 5.60
C ILE A 14 6.23 20.79 5.95
N LEU A 15 6.62 20.63 7.22
CA LEU A 15 7.46 19.52 7.65
C LEU A 15 6.76 18.17 7.46
N SER A 16 5.46 18.08 7.78
CA SER A 16 4.70 16.85 7.55
C SER A 16 4.64 16.48 6.07
N GLY A 17 4.44 17.47 5.19
CA GLY A 17 4.47 17.25 3.74
C GLY A 17 5.84 16.82 3.22
N LEU A 18 6.91 17.47 3.67
CA LEU A 18 8.29 17.11 3.28
C LEU A 18 8.68 15.71 3.77
N LEU A 19 8.32 15.36 5.01
CA LEU A 19 8.58 14.03 5.57
C LEU A 19 7.76 12.94 4.87
N ALA A 20 6.49 13.23 4.57
CA ALA A 20 5.64 12.32 3.80
C ALA A 20 6.21 12.08 2.40
N PHE A 21 6.64 13.15 1.72
CA PHE A 21 7.31 13.04 0.42
C PHE A 21 8.57 12.19 0.50
N GLY A 22 9.32 12.28 1.62
CA GLY A 22 10.52 11.48 1.87
C GLY A 22 10.27 9.97 1.86
N LEU A 23 9.07 9.49 2.27
CA LEU A 23 8.69 8.08 2.19
C LEU A 23 8.63 7.57 0.75
N PHE A 24 8.23 8.45 -0.18
CA PHE A 24 8.13 8.14 -1.61
C PHE A 24 9.39 8.49 -2.39
N THR A 25 10.43 8.98 -1.70
CA THR A 25 11.74 9.18 -2.30
C THR A 25 12.42 7.83 -2.43
N MET A 26 12.25 7.23 -3.60
CA MET A 26 12.90 5.97 -3.93
C MET A 26 14.42 6.13 -4.03
N PRO A 27 15.20 5.06 -3.82
CA PRO A 27 16.64 5.09 -4.00
C PRO A 27 16.98 5.53 -5.43
N LYS A 28 18.12 6.20 -5.57
CA LYS A 28 18.60 6.56 -6.92
C LYS A 28 19.00 5.31 -7.69
N PRO A 29 18.69 5.23 -8.99
CA PRO A 29 19.18 4.18 -9.85
C PRO A 29 20.70 4.09 -9.77
N LYS A 30 21.23 2.88 -9.77
CA LYS A 30 22.65 2.62 -9.75
C LYS A 30 23.12 2.17 -11.13
N ALA A 31 24.28 2.70 -11.56
CA ALA A 31 24.92 2.31 -12.81
C ALA A 31 25.38 0.84 -12.79
N ALA A 32 25.63 0.27 -13.96
CA ALA A 32 25.95 -1.14 -14.11
C ALA A 32 27.28 -1.56 -13.44
N ASP A 33 28.21 -0.62 -13.25
CA ASP A 33 29.50 -0.81 -12.57
C ASP A 33 29.43 -0.55 -11.05
N ALA A 34 28.29 -0.12 -10.54
CA ALA A 34 28.11 0.16 -9.11
C ALA A 34 28.13 -1.12 -8.26
N GLU A 35 28.63 -0.98 -7.02
CA GLU A 35 28.52 -2.03 -6.01
C GLU A 35 27.07 -2.22 -5.55
N GLY A 36 26.75 -3.47 -5.19
CA GLY A 36 25.42 -3.89 -4.75
C GLY A 36 24.42 -3.97 -5.89
N PHE A 37 23.15 -4.06 -5.57
CA PHE A 37 22.07 -4.14 -6.55
C PHE A 37 22.08 -2.92 -7.49
N SER A 38 21.87 -3.15 -8.79
CA SER A 38 21.86 -2.11 -9.81
C SER A 38 20.68 -2.26 -10.78
N SER A 39 19.82 -1.24 -10.82
CA SER A 39 18.73 -1.16 -11.80
C SER A 39 19.23 -1.20 -13.24
N ALA A 40 20.38 -0.59 -13.53
CA ALA A 40 20.95 -0.59 -14.89
C ALA A 40 21.38 -1.99 -15.38
N ARG A 41 21.65 -2.95 -14.49
CA ARG A 41 21.87 -4.36 -14.89
C ARG A 41 20.55 -5.06 -15.15
N VAL A 42 19.53 -4.80 -14.30
CA VAL A 42 18.16 -5.33 -14.46
C VAL A 42 17.53 -4.90 -15.78
N VAL A 43 17.71 -3.63 -16.16
CA VAL A 43 17.18 -3.07 -17.42
C VAL A 43 17.58 -3.91 -18.65
N LYS A 44 18.79 -4.51 -18.65
CA LYS A 44 19.25 -5.37 -19.76
C LYS A 44 18.46 -6.66 -19.88
N ASP A 45 18.12 -7.25 -18.74
CA ASP A 45 17.28 -8.46 -18.71
C ASP A 45 15.86 -8.12 -19.18
N ILE A 46 15.29 -6.99 -18.71
CA ILE A 46 13.95 -6.53 -19.13
C ILE A 46 13.94 -6.25 -20.65
N GLU A 47 14.96 -5.58 -21.20
CA GLU A 47 15.07 -5.34 -22.62
C GLU A 47 15.06 -6.63 -23.45
N ALA A 48 15.74 -7.67 -22.95
CA ALA A 48 15.78 -8.97 -23.62
C ALA A 48 14.42 -9.70 -23.57
N ILE A 49 13.72 -9.63 -22.43
CA ILE A 49 12.47 -10.33 -22.16
C ILE A 49 11.30 -9.67 -22.90
N SER A 50 11.22 -8.35 -22.89
CA SER A 50 10.06 -7.58 -23.37
C SER A 50 10.18 -7.10 -24.83
N LYS A 51 10.94 -7.80 -25.66
CA LYS A 51 11.07 -7.47 -27.09
C LYS A 51 9.79 -7.68 -27.88
N GLU A 52 9.14 -8.79 -27.61
CA GLU A 52 7.94 -9.24 -28.28
C GLU A 52 6.86 -9.63 -27.26
N HIS A 53 5.64 -9.72 -27.71
CA HIS A 53 4.58 -10.27 -26.88
C HIS A 53 4.81 -11.76 -26.66
N HIS A 54 4.86 -12.21 -25.42
CA HIS A 54 5.17 -13.58 -25.04
C HIS A 54 4.11 -14.21 -24.13
N SER A 55 2.85 -14.00 -24.47
CA SER A 55 1.70 -14.57 -23.77
C SER A 55 1.44 -16.02 -24.16
N VAL A 56 0.47 -16.67 -23.53
CA VAL A 56 0.01 -18.02 -23.92
C VAL A 56 -0.44 -18.12 -25.38
N ALA A 57 -0.77 -16.99 -26.04
CA ALA A 57 -1.08 -16.93 -27.47
C ALA A 57 0.15 -16.77 -28.38
N HIS A 58 1.33 -16.56 -27.81
CA HIS A 58 2.61 -16.39 -28.52
C HIS A 58 3.61 -17.47 -28.06
N PRO A 59 3.35 -18.73 -28.39
CA PRO A 59 4.11 -19.86 -27.84
C PRO A 59 5.59 -19.86 -28.21
N GLN A 60 5.96 -19.33 -29.40
CA GLN A 60 7.35 -19.27 -29.82
C GLN A 60 8.12 -18.19 -29.04
N GLU A 61 7.59 -16.97 -28.99
CA GLU A 61 8.22 -15.83 -28.30
C GLU A 61 8.32 -16.12 -26.80
N ARG A 62 7.31 -16.80 -26.23
CA ARG A 62 7.33 -17.28 -24.84
C ARG A 62 8.40 -18.36 -24.63
N ALA A 63 8.62 -19.24 -25.58
CA ALA A 63 9.71 -20.21 -25.54
C ALA A 63 11.08 -19.52 -25.62
N ASP A 64 11.21 -18.49 -26.45
CA ASP A 64 12.46 -17.71 -26.57
C ASP A 64 12.79 -16.97 -25.26
N VAL A 65 11.79 -16.40 -24.56
CA VAL A 65 11.96 -15.82 -23.22
C VAL A 65 12.39 -16.90 -22.21
N ARG A 66 11.76 -18.06 -22.22
CA ARG A 66 12.12 -19.19 -21.35
C ARG A 66 13.55 -19.64 -21.60
N GLU A 67 13.97 -19.78 -22.84
CA GLU A 67 15.35 -20.15 -23.20
C GLU A 67 16.35 -19.11 -22.70
N TYR A 68 16.05 -17.82 -22.86
CA TYR A 68 16.84 -16.74 -22.29
C TYR A 68 16.99 -16.88 -20.77
N LEU A 69 15.89 -17.09 -20.04
CA LEU A 69 15.89 -17.22 -18.58
C LEU A 69 16.68 -18.46 -18.11
N VAL A 70 16.52 -19.60 -18.78
CA VAL A 70 17.31 -20.80 -18.53
C VAL A 70 18.80 -20.51 -18.70
N GLY A 71 19.20 -19.90 -19.83
CA GLY A 71 20.58 -19.52 -20.08
C GLY A 71 21.14 -18.55 -19.03
N ARG A 72 20.32 -17.62 -18.52
CA ARG A 72 20.72 -16.71 -17.42
C ARG A 72 20.95 -17.48 -16.11
N LEU A 73 20.06 -18.42 -15.74
CA LEU A 73 20.18 -19.21 -14.51
C LEU A 73 21.39 -20.17 -14.57
N GLU A 74 21.62 -20.82 -15.71
CA GLU A 74 22.82 -21.65 -15.96
C GLU A 74 24.09 -20.79 -15.90
N GLY A 75 24.08 -19.59 -16.51
CA GLY A 75 25.19 -18.64 -16.47
C GLY A 75 25.51 -18.12 -15.07
N LEU A 76 24.54 -18.09 -14.16
CA LEU A 76 24.73 -17.82 -12.74
C LEU A 76 25.31 -19.01 -11.97
N GLY A 77 25.41 -20.20 -12.57
CA GLY A 77 25.94 -21.40 -11.94
C GLY A 77 24.90 -22.12 -11.07
N ALA A 78 23.67 -22.24 -11.54
CA ALA A 78 22.66 -23.08 -10.90
C ALA A 78 23.16 -24.55 -10.82
N ASP A 79 22.95 -25.20 -9.67
CA ASP A 79 23.29 -26.60 -9.49
C ASP A 79 22.40 -27.50 -10.35
N THR A 80 21.15 -27.12 -10.50
CA THR A 80 20.18 -27.75 -11.41
C THR A 80 19.25 -26.71 -12.00
N VAL A 81 18.85 -26.90 -13.26
CA VAL A 81 17.74 -26.22 -13.91
C VAL A 81 16.80 -27.29 -14.45
N LYS A 82 15.54 -27.24 -14.02
CA LYS A 82 14.51 -28.22 -14.42
C LYS A 82 13.34 -27.48 -15.07
N LEU A 83 12.81 -28.08 -16.14
CA LEU A 83 11.58 -27.65 -16.79
C LEU A 83 10.44 -28.58 -16.34
N PHE A 84 9.33 -27.97 -15.92
CA PHE A 84 8.11 -28.67 -15.57
C PHE A 84 7.06 -28.37 -16.64
N GLU A 85 6.80 -29.33 -17.49
CA GLU A 85 5.91 -29.23 -18.65
C GLU A 85 4.51 -29.69 -18.28
N TYR A 86 3.51 -28.91 -18.63
CA TYR A 86 2.10 -29.17 -18.39
C TYR A 86 1.34 -28.99 -19.70
N ASP A 87 0.92 -30.11 -20.27
CA ASP A 87 0.23 -30.13 -21.55
C ASP A 87 -1.27 -29.89 -21.39
N SER A 88 -1.85 -29.21 -22.35
CA SER A 88 -3.31 -29.08 -22.51
C SER A 88 -4.03 -28.51 -21.28
N LEU A 89 -3.42 -27.54 -20.60
CA LEU A 89 -4.08 -26.82 -19.52
C LEU A 89 -5.30 -26.08 -20.07
N VAL A 90 -6.39 -26.10 -19.30
CA VAL A 90 -7.64 -25.44 -19.67
C VAL A 90 -7.76 -24.16 -18.84
N GLY A 91 -7.65 -23.03 -19.50
CA GLY A 91 -7.81 -21.72 -18.85
C GLY A 91 -9.14 -21.57 -18.13
N PRO A 92 -9.23 -20.71 -17.11
CA PRO A 92 -10.45 -20.47 -16.37
C PRO A 92 -11.56 -20.06 -17.35
N LYS A 93 -12.76 -20.64 -17.18
CA LYS A 93 -13.93 -20.34 -18.02
C LYS A 93 -14.29 -18.88 -17.91
N ASN A 94 -13.74 -18.08 -18.80
CA ASN A 94 -14.30 -16.76 -19.02
C ASN A 94 -15.59 -16.94 -19.82
N LYS A 95 -16.58 -16.06 -19.66
CA LYS A 95 -17.97 -16.24 -20.15
C LYS A 95 -18.11 -16.65 -21.63
N HIS A 96 -17.04 -16.62 -22.42
CA HIS A 96 -17.13 -16.79 -23.87
C HIS A 96 -16.09 -17.70 -24.54
N VAL A 97 -14.95 -18.07 -23.91
CA VAL A 97 -13.95 -18.92 -24.56
C VAL A 97 -13.26 -19.82 -23.53
N VAL A 98 -13.21 -21.11 -23.79
CA VAL A 98 -12.30 -22.05 -23.18
C VAL A 98 -11.16 -22.25 -24.18
N TYR A 99 -9.94 -21.92 -23.82
CA TYR A 99 -8.78 -22.19 -24.65
C TYR A 99 -7.83 -23.12 -23.91
N THR A 100 -7.19 -23.97 -24.69
CA THR A 100 -6.20 -24.93 -24.20
C THR A 100 -4.84 -24.43 -24.61
N PHE A 101 -3.87 -24.51 -23.71
CA PHE A 101 -2.48 -24.12 -23.94
C PHE A 101 -1.56 -25.02 -23.12
N ASP A 102 -0.29 -25.05 -23.50
CA ASP A 102 0.76 -25.70 -22.74
C ASP A 102 1.50 -24.68 -21.89
N ALA A 103 1.95 -25.07 -20.70
CA ALA A 103 2.74 -24.22 -19.80
C ALA A 103 4.01 -24.95 -19.38
N VAL A 104 5.09 -24.19 -19.18
CA VAL A 104 6.38 -24.74 -18.77
C VAL A 104 7.01 -23.88 -17.67
N ASN A 105 6.97 -24.35 -16.45
CA ASN A 105 7.67 -23.66 -15.37
C ASN A 105 9.17 -23.97 -15.38
N VAL A 106 9.99 -23.00 -15.02
CA VAL A 106 11.44 -23.12 -14.88
C VAL A 106 11.82 -23.09 -13.41
N LEU A 107 12.46 -24.12 -12.90
CA LEU A 107 12.98 -24.19 -11.54
C LEU A 107 14.49 -24.33 -11.57
N ALA A 108 15.21 -23.37 -10.98
CA ALA A 108 16.64 -23.47 -10.72
C ALA A 108 16.90 -23.60 -9.21
N GLU A 109 17.87 -24.43 -8.86
CA GLU A 109 18.27 -24.65 -7.47
C GLU A 109 19.74 -24.27 -7.27
N PHE A 110 20.02 -23.60 -6.15
CA PHE A 110 21.35 -23.21 -5.69
C PHE A 110 21.47 -23.63 -4.22
N ALA A 111 22.17 -24.72 -3.96
CA ALA A 111 22.35 -25.28 -2.63
C ALA A 111 23.54 -24.61 -1.90
N PRO A 112 23.55 -24.52 -0.58
CA PRO A 112 24.76 -24.19 0.17
C PRO A 112 25.78 -25.33 0.07
N GLU A 113 27.05 -25.03 0.34
CA GLU A 113 28.14 -26.06 0.23
C GLU A 113 27.89 -27.31 1.09
N ASN A 114 27.22 -27.15 2.24
CA ASN A 114 26.95 -28.24 3.18
C ASN A 114 25.45 -28.62 3.16
N ALA A 115 24.81 -28.61 2.00
CA ALA A 115 23.41 -28.97 1.87
C ALA A 115 23.13 -30.41 2.33
N THR A 116 22.00 -30.61 2.96
CA THR A 116 21.45 -31.91 3.37
C THR A 116 19.98 -32.00 2.93
N ASP A 117 19.39 -33.19 3.05
CA ASP A 117 17.94 -33.34 2.74
C ASP A 117 17.01 -32.47 3.59
N SER A 118 17.50 -31.99 4.73
CA SER A 118 16.75 -31.08 5.64
C SER A 118 17.06 -29.60 5.41
N THR A 119 17.92 -29.26 4.45
CA THR A 119 18.26 -27.85 4.17
C THR A 119 17.01 -27.07 3.76
N ALA A 120 16.76 -25.95 4.45
CA ALA A 120 15.70 -25.03 4.09
C ALA A 120 16.09 -24.16 2.90
N TYR A 121 15.10 -23.72 2.13
CA TYR A 121 15.32 -22.88 0.95
C TYR A 121 14.50 -21.60 1.00
N LEU A 122 15.09 -20.52 0.51
CA LEU A 122 14.37 -19.37 -0.02
C LEU A 122 13.87 -19.71 -1.42
N MET A 123 12.60 -19.43 -1.72
CA MET A 123 12.07 -19.50 -3.08
C MET A 123 11.73 -18.11 -3.59
N PHE A 124 12.41 -17.68 -4.65
CA PHE A 124 11.99 -16.54 -5.45
C PHE A 124 10.96 -16.99 -6.48
N VAL A 125 9.92 -16.19 -6.67
CA VAL A 125 8.85 -16.45 -7.65
C VAL A 125 8.60 -15.20 -8.48
N ALA A 126 8.49 -15.37 -9.79
CA ALA A 126 8.05 -14.38 -10.77
C ALA A 126 7.48 -15.10 -11.99
N HIS A 127 6.57 -14.50 -12.73
CA HIS A 127 6.06 -15.12 -13.94
C HIS A 127 6.73 -14.57 -15.20
N TYR A 128 6.79 -15.39 -16.27
CA TYR A 128 7.44 -14.97 -17.49
C TYR A 128 6.51 -14.90 -18.70
N ASP A 129 5.23 -15.20 -18.54
CA ASP A 129 4.24 -14.95 -19.58
C ASP A 129 3.72 -13.51 -19.48
N SER A 130 3.54 -12.85 -20.61
CA SER A 130 2.94 -11.52 -20.67
C SER A 130 1.42 -11.60 -20.82
N ARG A 131 0.72 -10.50 -20.48
CA ARG A 131 -0.73 -10.45 -20.52
C ARG A 131 -1.28 -10.74 -21.90
N TYR A 132 -2.15 -11.72 -21.97
CA TYR A 132 -3.03 -11.99 -23.07
C TYR A 132 -4.44 -11.49 -22.77
N SER A 133 -4.90 -10.52 -23.53
CA SER A 133 -6.30 -10.14 -23.51
C SER A 133 -7.05 -10.85 -24.63
N GLN A 134 -8.08 -11.62 -24.28
CA GLN A 134 -8.95 -12.19 -25.30
C GLN A 134 -9.50 -11.10 -26.21
N PRO A 135 -9.63 -11.35 -27.51
CA PRO A 135 -10.32 -10.45 -28.39
C PRO A 135 -11.78 -10.31 -27.93
N MET A 136 -12.08 -9.28 -27.17
CA MET A 136 -13.40 -8.67 -27.30
C MET A 136 -13.50 -8.20 -28.74
N PRO A 137 -14.67 -8.22 -29.41
CA PRO A 137 -14.77 -7.99 -30.87
C PRO A 137 -14.16 -6.70 -31.39
N ARG A 138 -13.56 -5.86 -30.54
CA ARG A 138 -12.99 -4.56 -30.90
C ARG A 138 -11.61 -4.23 -30.34
N ASP A 139 -11.12 -4.90 -29.28
CA ASP A 139 -9.87 -4.50 -28.63
C ASP A 139 -9.07 -5.73 -28.19
N THR A 140 -8.13 -6.16 -29.00
CA THR A 140 -7.09 -7.10 -28.59
C THR A 140 -5.98 -6.25 -27.95
N VAL A 141 -5.85 -6.31 -26.64
CA VAL A 141 -4.77 -5.62 -25.92
C VAL A 141 -3.70 -6.66 -25.59
N TRP A 142 -2.46 -6.36 -25.95
CA TRP A 142 -1.29 -7.17 -25.73
C TRP A 142 -0.31 -6.40 -24.83
N SER A 143 0.20 -7.01 -23.77
CA SER A 143 1.30 -6.47 -23.00
C SER A 143 2.63 -7.05 -23.49
N TYR A 144 3.69 -6.26 -23.42
CA TYR A 144 5.07 -6.73 -23.62
C TYR A 144 5.67 -7.30 -22.33
N GLY A 145 4.99 -7.18 -21.19
CA GLY A 145 5.47 -7.71 -19.91
C GLY A 145 6.75 -7.06 -19.39
N ALA A 146 6.98 -5.76 -19.70
CA ALA A 146 8.22 -5.11 -19.30
C ALA A 146 8.28 -4.81 -17.80
N ALA A 147 7.16 -4.40 -17.22
CA ALA A 147 7.02 -4.30 -15.77
C ALA A 147 6.38 -5.58 -15.21
N ASP A 148 5.33 -6.07 -15.82
CA ASP A 148 4.51 -7.21 -15.42
C ASP A 148 4.80 -8.46 -16.28
N ASP A 149 5.79 -9.39 -15.95
CA ASP A 149 6.59 -9.30 -14.72
C ASP A 149 8.10 -9.25 -15.00
N GLY A 150 8.49 -8.48 -16.02
CA GLY A 150 9.91 -8.23 -16.31
C GLY A 150 10.68 -7.64 -15.12
N TYR A 151 10.00 -6.90 -14.23
CA TYR A 151 10.60 -6.40 -12.98
C TYR A 151 10.95 -7.55 -12.05
N GLY A 152 10.03 -8.48 -11.79
CA GLY A 152 10.28 -9.63 -10.94
C GLY A 152 11.40 -10.49 -11.46
N LEU A 153 11.37 -10.85 -12.74
CA LEU A 153 12.40 -11.66 -13.40
C LEU A 153 13.77 -11.00 -13.28
N GLY A 154 13.89 -9.74 -13.66
CA GLY A 154 15.17 -9.03 -13.65
C GLY A 154 15.70 -8.75 -12.23
N VAL A 155 14.83 -8.40 -11.27
CA VAL A 155 15.19 -8.18 -9.87
C VAL A 155 15.71 -9.48 -9.22
N ILE A 156 15.08 -10.61 -9.53
CA ILE A 156 15.54 -11.94 -9.04
C ILE A 156 16.91 -12.27 -9.62
N LEU A 157 17.10 -12.17 -10.94
CA LEU A 157 18.37 -12.47 -11.60
C LEU A 157 19.51 -11.59 -11.06
N GLU A 158 19.27 -10.31 -10.90
CA GLU A 158 20.26 -9.38 -10.34
C GLU A 158 20.55 -9.68 -8.86
N SER A 159 19.51 -9.95 -8.06
CA SER A 159 19.68 -10.33 -6.65
C SER A 159 20.52 -11.61 -6.53
N MET A 160 20.24 -12.62 -7.33
CA MET A 160 21.02 -13.87 -7.38
C MET A 160 22.49 -13.61 -7.72
N SER A 161 22.78 -12.70 -8.68
CA SER A 161 24.16 -12.35 -9.02
C SER A 161 24.96 -11.78 -7.85
N HIS A 162 24.28 -11.18 -6.87
CA HIS A 162 24.90 -10.67 -5.64
C HIS A 162 24.96 -11.70 -4.55
N LEU A 163 23.90 -12.45 -4.32
CA LEU A 163 23.83 -13.48 -3.28
C LEU A 163 24.92 -14.55 -3.49
N LEU A 164 25.14 -14.96 -4.74
CA LEU A 164 26.12 -15.99 -5.11
C LEU A 164 27.58 -15.59 -4.83
N LYS A 165 27.91 -14.30 -4.73
CA LYS A 165 29.27 -13.84 -4.37
C LYS A 165 29.69 -14.28 -2.98
N ASN A 166 28.72 -14.54 -2.10
CA ASN A 166 28.95 -14.99 -0.72
C ASN A 166 28.25 -16.33 -0.45
N ARG A 167 28.13 -17.19 -1.46
CA ARG A 167 27.46 -18.49 -1.34
C ARG A 167 28.08 -19.39 -0.25
N GLN A 168 29.38 -19.26 0.01
CA GLN A 168 30.08 -19.99 1.08
C GLN A 168 29.55 -19.67 2.49
N ASP A 169 28.88 -18.51 2.67
CA ASP A 169 28.30 -18.10 3.95
C ASP A 169 26.85 -18.57 4.14
N TRP A 170 26.28 -19.19 3.11
CA TRP A 170 24.88 -19.60 3.13
C TRP A 170 24.64 -20.76 4.09
N LYS A 171 23.54 -20.68 4.82
CA LYS A 171 22.99 -21.72 5.70
C LYS A 171 21.76 -22.38 5.07
N GLN A 172 21.06 -21.66 4.22
CA GLN A 172 19.89 -22.06 3.44
C GLN A 172 20.23 -22.00 1.95
N GLY A 173 19.50 -22.78 1.14
CA GLY A 173 19.61 -22.72 -0.31
C GLY A 173 18.64 -21.71 -0.93
N VAL A 174 18.77 -21.55 -2.25
CA VAL A 174 17.83 -20.74 -3.04
C VAL A 174 17.22 -21.60 -4.13
N LYS A 175 15.91 -21.48 -4.31
CA LYS A 175 15.14 -21.92 -5.46
C LYS A 175 14.66 -20.68 -6.22
N VAL A 176 14.83 -20.66 -7.52
CA VAL A 176 14.26 -19.65 -8.41
C VAL A 176 13.21 -20.33 -9.25
N LEU A 177 11.95 -19.96 -9.05
CA LEU A 177 10.82 -20.48 -9.80
C LEU A 177 10.28 -19.39 -10.71
N PHE A 178 10.47 -19.55 -12.01
CA PHE A 178 9.82 -18.74 -13.02
C PHE A 178 8.62 -19.50 -13.57
N THR A 179 7.43 -18.97 -13.32
CA THR A 179 6.16 -19.62 -13.68
C THR A 179 5.68 -19.16 -15.05
N ASP A 180 4.89 -19.99 -15.67
CA ASP A 180 4.23 -19.75 -16.95
C ASP A 180 2.71 -19.64 -16.74
N ALA A 181 2.04 -18.91 -17.62
CA ALA A 181 0.59 -18.83 -17.65
C ALA A 181 -0.04 -18.31 -16.33
N GLU A 182 0.65 -17.38 -15.65
CA GLU A 182 0.09 -16.65 -14.51
C GLU A 182 -1.09 -15.79 -14.97
N GLU A 183 -0.93 -15.08 -16.06
CA GLU A 183 -1.85 -14.10 -16.64
C GLU A 183 -3.17 -14.70 -17.12
N VAL A 184 -3.25 -15.99 -17.17
CA VAL A 184 -4.47 -16.74 -17.48
C VAL A 184 -5.00 -17.49 -16.26
N GLY A 185 -4.69 -17.01 -15.06
CA GLY A 185 -5.23 -17.50 -13.79
C GLY A 185 -4.27 -18.38 -13.01
N MET A 186 -2.98 -18.04 -12.99
CA MET A 186 -1.92 -18.71 -12.22
C MET A 186 -1.82 -20.21 -12.55
N MET A 187 -2.05 -20.54 -13.84
CA MET A 187 -2.21 -21.95 -14.23
C MET A 187 -0.93 -22.75 -14.07
N GLY A 188 0.24 -22.17 -14.36
CA GLY A 188 1.52 -22.83 -14.16
C GLY A 188 1.82 -23.12 -12.69
N MET A 189 1.59 -22.14 -11.80
CA MET A 189 1.75 -22.34 -10.36
C MET A 189 0.73 -23.36 -9.82
N THR A 190 -0.53 -23.30 -10.27
CA THR A 190 -1.57 -24.24 -9.88
C THR A 190 -1.19 -25.68 -10.28
N ALA A 191 -0.75 -25.89 -11.52
CA ALA A 191 -0.33 -27.19 -12.01
C ALA A 191 0.88 -27.73 -11.24
N MET A 192 1.84 -26.85 -10.92
CA MET A 192 3.00 -27.22 -10.10
C MET A 192 2.62 -27.58 -8.67
N TRP A 193 1.73 -26.83 -8.06
CA TRP A 193 1.23 -27.12 -6.71
C TRP A 193 0.47 -28.44 -6.61
N GLU A 194 -0.30 -28.78 -7.65
CA GLU A 194 -1.08 -30.01 -7.70
C GLU A 194 -0.25 -31.23 -8.09
N GLY A 195 0.68 -31.08 -9.05
CA GLY A 195 1.43 -32.18 -9.64
C GLY A 195 2.84 -32.40 -9.09
N ASN A 196 3.48 -31.37 -8.53
CA ASN A 196 4.89 -31.39 -8.10
C ASN A 196 5.07 -30.71 -6.73
N ARG A 197 4.18 -31.00 -5.81
CA ARG A 197 4.12 -30.35 -4.49
C ARG A 197 5.40 -30.52 -3.67
N GLU A 198 6.15 -31.58 -3.88
CA GLU A 198 7.45 -31.84 -3.24
C GLU A 198 8.49 -30.74 -3.46
N VAL A 199 8.34 -29.96 -4.52
CA VAL A 199 9.21 -28.77 -4.76
C VAL A 199 9.15 -27.76 -3.62
N PHE A 200 8.00 -27.70 -2.92
CA PHE A 200 7.75 -26.76 -1.83
C PHE A 200 8.07 -27.33 -0.43
N ASP A 201 8.36 -28.63 -0.32
CA ASP A 201 8.49 -29.31 0.99
C ASP A 201 9.55 -28.72 1.91
N ASN A 202 10.64 -28.21 1.36
CA ASN A 202 11.75 -27.61 2.11
C ASN A 202 11.85 -26.09 1.95
N VAL A 203 10.83 -25.44 1.41
CA VAL A 203 10.78 -23.97 1.30
C VAL A 203 10.38 -23.35 2.64
N GLY A 204 11.25 -22.52 3.19
CA GLY A 204 11.01 -21.82 4.46
C GLY A 204 10.64 -20.34 4.30
N LEU A 205 10.88 -19.75 3.11
CA LEU A 205 10.50 -18.39 2.76
C LEU A 205 10.22 -18.30 1.26
N VAL A 206 9.12 -17.65 0.90
CA VAL A 206 8.82 -17.24 -0.48
C VAL A 206 8.95 -15.73 -0.60
N ILE A 207 9.58 -15.25 -1.65
CA ILE A 207 9.53 -13.85 -2.08
C ILE A 207 8.97 -13.86 -3.49
N ASN A 208 7.70 -13.45 -3.61
CA ASN A 208 7.01 -13.27 -4.88
C ASN A 208 7.12 -11.81 -5.30
N ILE A 209 7.43 -11.57 -6.55
CA ILE A 209 7.53 -10.22 -7.11
C ILE A 209 6.58 -10.13 -8.28
N GLU A 210 5.89 -9.02 -8.36
CA GLU A 210 4.86 -8.66 -9.33
C GLU A 210 5.00 -7.19 -9.69
N ALA A 211 4.30 -6.73 -10.72
CA ALA A 211 4.15 -5.32 -10.99
C ALA A 211 2.74 -5.00 -11.50
N ARG A 212 2.09 -4.03 -10.88
CA ARG A 212 0.76 -3.54 -11.26
C ARG A 212 0.81 -2.18 -11.95
N GLY A 213 1.94 -1.81 -12.43
CA GLY A 213 2.26 -0.57 -13.11
C GLY A 213 3.74 -0.28 -13.00
N PRO A 214 4.35 0.45 -13.93
CA PRO A 214 5.79 0.57 -14.00
C PRO A 214 6.39 1.54 -12.97
N TYR A 215 5.59 2.38 -12.33
CA TYR A 215 6.09 3.49 -11.51
C TYR A 215 5.80 3.32 -10.02
N GLY A 216 6.51 4.14 -9.24
CA GLY A 216 6.31 4.27 -7.80
C GLY A 216 7.10 3.27 -6.96
N PRO A 217 6.99 3.37 -5.64
CA PRO A 217 7.71 2.47 -4.74
C PRO A 217 7.17 1.05 -4.85
N ALA A 218 8.06 0.07 -4.77
CA ALA A 218 7.68 -1.32 -4.58
C ALA A 218 7.01 -1.47 -3.21
N LEU A 219 5.76 -1.84 -3.20
CA LEU A 219 4.95 -2.08 -2.01
C LEU A 219 4.99 -3.57 -1.67
N MET A 220 5.41 -3.91 -0.47
CA MET A 220 5.13 -5.23 0.09
C MET A 220 3.66 -5.23 0.49
N PHE A 221 2.79 -5.71 -0.40
CA PHE A 221 1.34 -5.52 -0.29
C PHE A 221 0.62 -6.70 0.36
N GLU A 222 1.25 -7.87 0.38
CA GLU A 222 0.68 -9.08 0.96
C GLU A 222 1.77 -9.92 1.65
N ALA A 223 1.44 -10.48 2.81
CA ALA A 223 2.22 -11.49 3.50
C ALA A 223 1.36 -12.71 3.82
N CYS A 224 2.00 -13.85 4.09
CA CYS A 224 1.33 -15.07 4.52
C CYS A 224 0.52 -14.87 5.80
N PRO A 225 -0.49 -15.69 6.09
CA PRO A 225 -1.07 -15.79 7.43
C PRO A 225 -0.02 -16.21 8.47
N GLY A 226 -0.15 -15.72 9.70
CA GLY A 226 0.85 -15.98 10.75
C GLY A 226 2.17 -15.26 10.48
N ASN A 227 2.11 -13.98 10.15
CA ASN A 227 3.19 -13.22 9.50
C ASN A 227 4.16 -12.50 10.45
N ASP A 228 4.03 -12.65 11.77
CA ASP A 228 4.84 -11.86 12.72
C ASP A 228 6.35 -12.04 12.52
N LYS A 229 6.82 -13.28 12.28
CA LYS A 229 8.23 -13.57 12.08
C LYS A 229 8.74 -13.14 10.70
N VAL A 230 7.95 -13.35 9.65
CA VAL A 230 8.30 -12.94 8.28
C VAL A 230 8.39 -11.40 8.20
N LEU A 231 7.44 -10.70 8.80
CA LEU A 231 7.45 -9.24 8.87
C LEU A 231 8.53 -8.72 9.81
N GLY A 232 8.92 -9.48 10.83
CA GLY A 232 10.11 -9.19 11.65
C GLY A 232 11.38 -9.20 10.80
N LEU A 233 11.62 -10.27 10.05
CA LEU A 233 12.75 -10.35 9.11
C LEU A 233 12.73 -9.19 8.09
N TYR A 234 11.57 -8.90 7.52
CA TYR A 234 11.44 -7.80 6.57
C TYR A 234 11.73 -6.43 7.20
N ALA A 235 11.21 -6.17 8.39
CA ALA A 235 11.43 -4.90 9.10
C ALA A 235 12.90 -4.67 9.47
N ASP A 236 13.61 -5.75 9.83
CA ASP A 236 15.01 -5.67 10.26
C ASP A 236 15.98 -5.57 9.08
N ALA A 237 15.65 -6.18 7.94
CA ALA A 237 16.58 -6.30 6.82
C ALA A 237 16.33 -5.31 5.67
N ALA A 238 15.07 -4.99 5.34
CA ALA A 238 14.74 -4.13 4.21
C ALA A 238 15.21 -2.69 4.44
N LYS A 239 15.87 -2.09 3.43
CA LYS A 239 16.40 -0.72 3.58
C LYS A 239 15.34 0.36 3.44
N TYR A 240 14.34 0.18 2.63
CA TYR A 240 13.28 1.15 2.38
C TYR A 240 11.91 0.47 2.52
N PRO A 241 11.58 -0.07 3.71
CA PRO A 241 10.38 -0.85 3.87
C PRO A 241 9.13 0.00 3.59
N PHE A 242 8.31 -0.48 2.67
CA PHE A 242 7.08 0.19 2.29
C PHE A 242 5.93 -0.83 2.28
N THR A 243 5.10 -0.78 3.32
CA THR A 243 3.99 -1.73 3.51
C THR A 243 2.91 -1.15 4.41
N TYR A 244 1.69 -1.62 4.22
CA TYR A 244 0.52 -1.39 5.06
C TYR A 244 -0.28 -2.69 5.18
N SER A 245 -0.54 -3.20 6.38
CA SER A 245 -1.38 -4.40 6.55
C SER A 245 -2.79 -4.23 5.98
N LEU A 246 -3.28 -2.98 5.93
CA LEU A 246 -4.55 -2.67 5.27
C LEU A 246 -4.54 -3.05 3.78
N THR A 247 -3.40 -3.02 3.10
CA THR A 247 -3.31 -3.41 1.68
C THR A 247 -3.58 -4.90 1.49
N THR A 248 -3.05 -5.76 2.38
CA THR A 248 -3.35 -7.19 2.39
C THR A 248 -4.86 -7.44 2.55
N VAL A 249 -5.50 -6.71 3.48
CA VAL A 249 -6.95 -6.84 3.70
C VAL A 249 -7.73 -6.37 2.47
N VAL A 250 -7.39 -5.20 1.90
CA VAL A 250 -8.06 -4.66 0.71
C VAL A 250 -7.88 -5.61 -0.48
N TYR A 251 -6.68 -6.16 -0.66
CA TYR A 251 -6.36 -7.08 -1.74
C TYR A 251 -7.22 -8.35 -1.71
N GLN A 252 -7.54 -8.88 -0.52
CA GLN A 252 -8.42 -10.05 -0.36
C GLN A 252 -9.86 -9.81 -0.88
N PHE A 253 -10.31 -8.56 -0.95
CA PHE A 253 -11.62 -8.20 -1.51
C PHE A 253 -11.58 -7.83 -2.99
N MET A 254 -10.38 -7.74 -3.57
CA MET A 254 -10.21 -7.46 -5.01
C MET A 254 -10.19 -8.77 -5.79
N PRO A 255 -10.73 -8.81 -7.02
CA PRO A 255 -10.66 -10.00 -7.87
C PRO A 255 -9.29 -10.13 -8.57
N ASN A 256 -8.23 -9.91 -7.82
CA ASN A 256 -6.83 -10.01 -8.27
C ASN A 256 -6.14 -11.13 -7.49
N PHE A 257 -5.32 -11.87 -8.19
CA PHE A 257 -4.59 -13.00 -7.64
C PHE A 257 -3.16 -12.96 -8.19
N THR A 258 -2.24 -13.63 -7.53
CA THR A 258 -0.86 -13.84 -7.97
C THR A 258 -0.48 -15.28 -7.69
N ASP A 259 0.65 -15.73 -8.19
CA ASP A 259 1.18 -17.07 -7.88
C ASP A 259 1.32 -17.33 -6.38
N PHE A 260 1.65 -16.29 -5.61
CA PHE A 260 1.71 -16.39 -4.15
C PHE A 260 0.36 -16.77 -3.52
N THR A 261 -0.76 -16.42 -4.14
CA THR A 261 -2.10 -16.77 -3.66
C THR A 261 -2.31 -18.28 -3.52
N ILE A 262 -1.68 -19.08 -4.39
CA ILE A 262 -1.79 -20.54 -4.39
C ILE A 262 -1.08 -21.16 -3.20
N ILE A 263 0.03 -20.56 -2.76
CA ILE A 263 0.96 -21.19 -1.78
C ILE A 263 1.04 -20.46 -0.44
N LYS A 264 0.51 -19.25 -0.29
CA LYS A 264 0.65 -18.40 0.90
C LYS A 264 0.13 -19.00 2.20
N ASP A 265 -0.84 -19.90 2.14
CA ASP A 265 -1.39 -20.57 3.32
C ASP A 265 -0.50 -21.75 3.79
N TYR A 266 0.50 -22.12 3.00
CA TYR A 266 1.32 -23.29 3.23
C TYR A 266 2.80 -22.95 3.45
N VAL A 267 3.29 -21.85 2.88
CA VAL A 267 4.68 -21.43 2.99
C VAL A 267 4.76 -19.97 3.44
N PRO A 268 5.61 -19.66 4.45
CA PRO A 268 5.85 -18.28 4.84
C PRO A 268 6.34 -17.43 3.66
N GLY A 269 5.84 -16.21 3.49
CA GLY A 269 6.29 -15.41 2.36
C GLY A 269 5.80 -13.97 2.35
N LEU A 270 6.39 -13.24 1.41
CA LEU A 270 6.17 -11.81 1.13
C LEU A 270 5.85 -11.64 -0.36
N ASN A 271 4.92 -10.76 -0.67
CA ASN A 271 4.50 -10.45 -2.03
C ASN A 271 4.66 -8.95 -2.30
N PHE A 272 5.40 -8.61 -3.35
CA PHE A 272 5.77 -7.24 -3.69
C PHE A 272 5.16 -6.83 -5.02
N SER A 273 4.75 -5.56 -5.14
CA SER A 273 4.33 -4.98 -6.41
C SER A 273 4.53 -3.47 -6.44
N THR A 274 4.93 -2.91 -7.58
CA THR A 274 4.72 -1.50 -7.88
C THR A 274 3.22 -1.26 -8.12
N ILE A 275 2.73 -0.07 -7.78
CA ILE A 275 1.29 0.22 -7.74
C ILE A 275 0.90 1.51 -8.46
N ALA A 276 1.85 2.31 -8.94
CA ALA A 276 1.54 3.58 -9.58
C ALA A 276 1.44 3.44 -11.10
N ASP A 277 0.60 4.29 -11.67
CA ASP A 277 0.31 4.37 -13.10
C ASP A 277 -0.27 3.07 -13.70
N ILE A 278 -1.31 2.59 -13.07
CA ILE A 278 -2.04 1.38 -13.48
C ILE A 278 -2.61 1.47 -14.90
N ASN A 279 -2.58 2.65 -15.55
CA ASN A 279 -2.96 2.80 -16.95
C ASN A 279 -2.05 2.02 -17.91
N HIS A 280 -0.83 1.66 -17.47
CA HIS A 280 0.09 0.82 -18.22
C HIS A 280 -0.18 -0.69 -18.02
N TYR A 281 -0.74 -1.06 -16.88
CA TYR A 281 -0.98 -2.44 -16.50
C TYR A 281 -1.91 -3.17 -17.49
N HIS A 282 -1.49 -4.33 -17.97
CA HIS A 282 -2.24 -5.14 -18.94
C HIS A 282 -2.56 -4.42 -20.26
N THR A 283 -1.68 -3.54 -20.71
CA THR A 283 -1.80 -2.79 -21.97
C THR A 283 -0.49 -2.85 -22.77
N ASP A 284 -0.50 -2.39 -24.01
CA ASP A 284 0.69 -2.22 -24.86
C ASP A 284 1.65 -1.15 -24.35
N LEU A 285 1.23 -0.36 -23.36
CA LEU A 285 2.07 0.60 -22.66
C LEU A 285 3.00 -0.05 -21.63
N ASP A 286 2.74 -1.28 -21.23
CA ASP A 286 3.67 -2.07 -20.43
C ASP A 286 4.78 -2.62 -21.32
N ASN A 287 5.67 -1.73 -21.72
CA ASN A 287 6.76 -1.97 -22.64
C ASN A 287 8.07 -1.33 -22.15
N PHE A 288 9.18 -1.71 -22.73
CA PHE A 288 10.52 -1.28 -22.32
C PHE A 288 10.71 0.24 -22.25
N SER A 289 10.03 1.03 -23.08
CA SER A 289 10.17 2.50 -23.07
C SER A 289 9.52 3.17 -21.84
N ASN A 290 8.70 2.46 -21.12
CA ASN A 290 7.91 2.96 -19.99
C ASN A 290 8.36 2.39 -18.63
N ILE A 291 9.49 1.69 -18.55
CA ILE A 291 10.03 1.22 -17.27
C ILE A 291 10.60 2.37 -16.42
N ASP A 292 10.64 2.20 -15.10
CA ASP A 292 11.25 3.14 -14.15
C ASP A 292 12.36 2.48 -13.34
N GLU A 293 13.59 2.89 -13.60
CA GLU A 293 14.76 2.39 -12.89
C GLU A 293 14.74 2.67 -11.38
N LYS A 294 14.03 3.71 -10.92
CA LYS A 294 13.90 3.98 -9.49
C LYS A 294 13.04 2.91 -8.80
N SER A 295 11.95 2.54 -9.46
CA SER A 295 11.07 1.46 -8.99
C SER A 295 11.82 0.15 -8.93
N ILE A 296 12.57 -0.20 -9.98
CA ILE A 296 13.43 -1.38 -10.03
C ILE A 296 14.48 -1.36 -8.90
N GLN A 297 15.17 -0.23 -8.71
CA GLN A 297 16.16 -0.10 -7.63
C GLN A 297 15.51 -0.26 -6.25
N HIS A 298 14.27 0.22 -6.08
CA HIS A 298 13.55 0.09 -4.82
C HIS A 298 13.19 -1.35 -4.48
N TYR A 299 12.80 -2.17 -5.48
CA TYR A 299 12.64 -3.61 -5.26
C TYR A 299 13.94 -4.23 -4.75
N GLY A 300 15.05 -3.99 -5.43
CA GLY A 300 16.33 -4.59 -5.07
C GLY A 300 16.84 -4.18 -3.69
N GLU A 301 16.63 -2.94 -3.27
CA GLU A 301 17.03 -2.47 -1.93
C GLU A 301 16.13 -3.03 -0.80
N GLN A 302 15.01 -3.65 -1.13
CA GLN A 302 14.18 -4.40 -0.19
C GLN A 302 14.46 -5.90 -0.25
N VAL A 303 14.39 -6.48 -1.44
CA VAL A 303 14.44 -7.93 -1.68
C VAL A 303 15.82 -8.51 -1.38
N LEU A 304 16.89 -7.90 -1.90
CA LEU A 304 18.25 -8.42 -1.73
C LEU A 304 18.70 -8.48 -0.26
N PRO A 305 18.53 -7.44 0.58
CA PRO A 305 18.90 -7.53 1.99
C PRO A 305 18.08 -8.55 2.79
N VAL A 306 16.77 -8.68 2.50
CA VAL A 306 15.91 -9.68 3.15
C VAL A 306 16.37 -11.09 2.80
N ALA A 307 16.65 -11.36 1.52
CA ALA A 307 17.18 -12.64 1.07
C ALA A 307 18.55 -12.94 1.69
N GLN A 308 19.45 -11.96 1.74
CA GLN A 308 20.77 -12.12 2.34
C GLN A 308 20.67 -12.43 3.84
N ALA A 309 19.82 -11.71 4.58
CA ALA A 309 19.61 -11.95 6.01
C ALA A 309 19.05 -13.34 6.27
N TYR A 310 18.10 -13.80 5.45
CA TYR A 310 17.57 -15.16 5.52
C TYR A 310 18.67 -16.20 5.27
N LEU A 311 19.44 -16.07 4.20
CA LEU A 311 20.41 -17.09 3.74
C LEU A 311 21.61 -17.24 4.67
N THR A 312 22.00 -16.21 5.42
CA THR A 312 23.22 -16.24 6.23
C THR A 312 22.99 -16.46 7.72
N SER A 313 21.75 -16.49 8.19
CA SER A 313 21.42 -16.66 9.62
C SER A 313 21.09 -18.11 9.96
N GLU A 314 21.71 -18.63 11.02
CA GLU A 314 21.35 -19.94 11.61
C GLU A 314 19.92 -19.96 12.16
N GLU A 315 19.34 -18.81 12.45
CA GLU A 315 17.96 -18.69 12.95
C GLU A 315 16.94 -19.30 11.96
N TYR A 316 17.23 -19.22 10.66
CA TYR A 316 16.34 -19.67 9.60
C TYR A 316 16.73 -21.03 9.00
N ALA A 317 17.58 -21.81 9.67
CA ALA A 317 18.05 -23.11 9.19
C ALA A 317 16.92 -24.15 9.08
N SER A 318 15.84 -24.00 9.83
CA SER A 318 14.64 -24.83 9.68
C SER A 318 13.64 -24.23 8.73
N LYS A 319 13.03 -25.02 7.85
CA LYS A 319 11.91 -24.58 6.98
C LYS A 319 10.71 -24.00 7.75
N ASP A 320 10.55 -24.38 9.03
CA ASP A 320 9.47 -23.91 9.89
C ASP A 320 9.88 -22.71 10.76
N ALA A 321 11.10 -22.20 10.62
CA ALA A 321 11.62 -21.10 11.44
C ALA A 321 10.73 -19.85 11.39
N LEU A 322 10.25 -19.51 10.19
CA LEU A 322 9.37 -18.35 9.96
C LEU A 322 7.87 -18.66 10.10
N ARG A 323 7.48 -19.93 10.38
CA ARG A 323 6.08 -20.26 10.63
C ARG A 323 5.62 -19.70 11.96
N SER A 324 4.41 -19.17 11.96
CA SER A 324 3.76 -18.65 13.15
C SER A 324 2.23 -18.77 13.01
N ASP A 325 1.54 -18.65 14.14
CA ASP A 325 0.09 -18.51 14.24
C ASP A 325 -0.34 -17.07 14.60
N LYS A 326 0.63 -16.14 14.64
CA LYS A 326 0.41 -14.75 15.06
C LYS A 326 0.51 -13.81 13.88
N ASP A 327 -0.48 -12.94 13.76
CA ASP A 327 -0.46 -11.83 12.82
C ASP A 327 -0.04 -10.53 13.51
N VAL A 328 0.58 -9.65 12.74
CA VAL A 328 0.88 -8.28 13.14
C VAL A 328 0.12 -7.29 12.27
N ILE A 329 -0.19 -6.14 12.85
CA ILE A 329 -0.64 -4.95 12.15
C ILE A 329 0.58 -4.08 11.92
N ASN A 330 0.86 -3.77 10.67
CA ASN A 330 2.03 -3.01 10.28
C ASN A 330 1.69 -1.88 9.32
N PHE A 331 2.43 -0.79 9.41
CA PHE A 331 2.34 0.33 8.50
C PHE A 331 3.61 1.17 8.50
N SER A 332 3.99 1.63 7.32
CA SER A 332 5.11 2.53 7.16
C SER A 332 4.71 3.97 7.50
N ILE A 333 5.49 4.62 8.34
CA ILE A 333 5.33 6.05 8.64
C ILE A 333 6.60 6.79 8.23
N PRO A 334 6.47 7.89 7.47
CA PRO A 334 7.62 8.72 7.10
C PRO A 334 8.46 9.09 8.31
N ALA A 335 9.78 9.01 8.18
CA ALA A 335 10.78 9.28 9.20
C ALA A 335 10.77 8.37 10.44
N LEU A 336 9.75 7.55 10.65
CA LEU A 336 9.69 6.57 11.75
C LEU A 336 9.97 5.14 11.28
N GLY A 337 9.92 4.90 9.96
CA GLY A 337 10.10 3.57 9.40
C GLY A 337 8.85 2.71 9.49
N LEU A 338 9.04 1.40 9.55
CA LEU A 338 7.98 0.42 9.68
C LEU A 338 7.59 0.25 11.16
N LEU A 339 6.34 0.51 11.47
CA LEU A 339 5.76 0.21 12.78
C LEU A 339 4.98 -1.10 12.69
N SER A 340 5.21 -1.98 13.66
CA SER A 340 4.55 -3.28 13.75
C SER A 340 4.01 -3.51 15.16
N PHE A 341 2.80 -4.04 15.24
CA PHE A 341 2.11 -4.34 16.50
C PHE A 341 1.52 -5.74 16.42
N SER A 342 1.61 -6.53 17.48
CA SER A 342 0.83 -7.75 17.54
C SER A 342 -0.66 -7.40 17.39
N LYS A 343 -1.44 -8.20 16.69
CA LYS A 343 -2.88 -7.98 16.46
C LYS A 343 -3.65 -7.73 17.75
N ASN A 344 -3.34 -8.52 18.80
CA ASN A 344 -3.92 -8.35 20.12
C ASN A 344 -3.49 -7.04 20.77
N GLY A 345 -2.20 -6.67 20.69
CA GLY A 345 -1.67 -5.42 21.23
C GLY A 345 -2.29 -4.19 20.56
N TYR A 346 -2.45 -4.24 19.23
CA TYR A 346 -3.13 -3.20 18.49
C TYR A 346 -4.61 -3.06 18.88
N THR A 347 -5.33 -4.18 19.01
CA THR A 347 -6.72 -4.20 19.46
C THR A 347 -6.87 -3.60 20.86
N ILE A 348 -5.99 -3.98 21.80
CA ILE A 348 -5.96 -3.40 23.15
C ILE A 348 -5.72 -1.89 23.10
N LEU A 349 -4.74 -1.44 22.29
CA LEU A 349 -4.47 -0.02 22.09
C LEU A 349 -5.71 0.73 21.58
N CYS A 350 -6.40 0.19 20.57
CA CYS A 350 -7.64 0.77 20.05
C CYS A 350 -8.71 0.89 21.14
N VAL A 351 -8.95 -0.19 21.89
CA VAL A 351 -9.96 -0.22 22.96
C VAL A 351 -9.63 0.79 24.06
N VAL A 352 -8.37 0.88 24.48
CA VAL A 352 -7.94 1.87 25.49
C VAL A 352 -8.23 3.30 25.01
N ILE A 353 -7.87 3.62 23.77
CA ILE A 353 -8.10 4.97 23.21
C ILE A 353 -9.59 5.25 23.04
N PHE A 354 -10.39 4.26 22.67
CA PHE A 354 -11.86 4.37 22.61
C PHE A 354 -12.45 4.71 23.98
N ILE A 355 -12.00 4.03 25.03
CA ILE A 355 -12.43 4.32 26.41
C ILE A 355 -11.99 5.75 26.82
N LEU A 356 -10.75 6.13 26.55
CA LEU A 356 -10.25 7.47 26.84
C LEU A 356 -11.06 8.57 26.16
N PHE A 357 -11.44 8.35 24.89
CA PHE A 357 -12.34 9.27 24.17
C PHE A 357 -13.71 9.38 24.85
N LEU A 358 -14.34 8.27 25.20
CA LEU A 358 -15.65 8.26 25.88
C LEU A 358 -15.58 8.98 27.22
N LEU A 359 -14.51 8.78 27.98
CA LEU A 359 -14.28 9.48 29.25
C LEU A 359 -14.09 11.01 29.02
N ALA A 360 -13.29 11.39 28.05
CA ALA A 360 -13.09 12.79 27.69
C ALA A 360 -14.40 13.45 27.24
N PHE A 361 -15.20 12.75 26.43
CA PHE A 361 -16.51 13.20 25.99
C PHE A 361 -17.47 13.40 27.18
N ALA A 362 -17.53 12.44 28.10
CA ALA A 362 -18.37 12.51 29.30
C ALA A 362 -17.96 13.68 30.20
N VAL A 363 -16.65 13.87 30.44
CA VAL A 363 -16.13 14.99 31.25
C VAL A 363 -16.51 16.35 30.64
N GLU A 364 -16.38 16.54 29.33
CA GLU A 364 -16.78 17.80 28.67
C GLU A 364 -18.30 18.00 28.71
N GLY A 365 -19.07 16.91 28.66
CA GLY A 365 -20.53 16.92 28.86
C GLY A 365 -20.94 17.35 30.27
N PHE A 366 -20.35 16.74 31.31
CA PHE A 366 -20.59 17.11 32.72
C PHE A 366 -20.17 18.54 33.02
N ARG A 367 -19.13 19.07 32.37
CA ARG A 367 -18.72 20.47 32.47
C ARG A 367 -19.63 21.43 31.69
N GLY A 368 -20.68 20.94 31.06
CA GLY A 368 -21.62 21.73 30.26
C GLY A 368 -21.05 22.33 28.97
N ARG A 369 -19.86 21.90 28.56
CA ARG A 369 -19.18 22.40 27.33
C ARG A 369 -19.69 21.72 26.07
N LEU A 370 -20.16 20.47 26.17
CA LEU A 370 -20.78 19.72 25.10
C LEU A 370 -22.22 19.33 25.46
N LYS A 371 -23.05 19.26 24.43
CA LYS A 371 -24.42 18.72 24.52
C LYS A 371 -24.49 17.53 23.57
N ALA A 372 -24.68 16.30 24.10
CA ALA A 372 -24.68 15.07 23.32
C ALA A 372 -25.57 15.14 22.08
N MET A 373 -26.80 15.64 22.21
CA MET A 373 -27.71 15.81 21.08
C MET A 373 -27.15 16.75 19.99
N ARG A 374 -26.42 17.82 20.37
CA ARG A 374 -25.78 18.69 19.40
C ARG A 374 -24.64 18.00 18.69
N VAL A 375 -23.80 17.27 19.41
CA VAL A 375 -22.71 16.46 18.82
C VAL A 375 -23.30 15.46 17.84
N PHE A 376 -24.32 14.70 18.25
CA PHE A 376 -24.98 13.72 17.38
C PHE A 376 -25.53 14.35 16.08
N LYS A 377 -26.24 15.48 16.17
CA LYS A 377 -26.72 16.20 14.98
C LYS A 377 -25.59 16.68 14.09
N THR A 378 -24.50 17.18 14.68
CA THR A 378 -23.34 17.65 13.93
C THR A 378 -22.60 16.47 13.27
N SER A 379 -22.48 15.31 13.95
CA SER A 379 -21.92 14.08 13.34
C SER A 379 -22.73 13.64 12.12
N GLY A 380 -24.07 13.70 12.21
CA GLY A 380 -24.94 13.42 11.06
C GLY A 380 -24.72 14.37 9.87
N ILE A 381 -24.46 15.67 10.15
CA ILE A 381 -24.11 16.64 9.09
C ILE A 381 -22.75 16.32 8.48
N VAL A 382 -21.74 16.01 9.29
CA VAL A 382 -20.40 15.62 8.81
C VAL A 382 -20.49 14.36 7.95
N LEU A 383 -21.22 13.33 8.42
CA LEU A 383 -21.44 12.11 7.65
C LEU A 383 -22.16 12.38 6.32
N GLY A 384 -23.25 13.15 6.33
CA GLY A 384 -23.97 13.52 5.11
C GLY A 384 -23.11 14.31 4.14
N SER A 385 -22.23 15.18 4.64
CA SER A 385 -21.26 15.91 3.82
C SER A 385 -20.19 14.97 3.26
N ALA A 386 -19.69 14.01 4.05
CA ALA A 386 -18.72 13.01 3.61
C ALA A 386 -19.30 12.12 2.49
N VAL A 387 -20.56 11.68 2.64
CA VAL A 387 -21.28 10.95 1.58
C VAL A 387 -21.48 11.84 0.34
N GLY A 388 -21.78 13.11 0.54
CA GLY A 388 -21.88 14.08 -0.57
C GLY A 388 -20.55 14.22 -1.34
N VAL A 389 -19.41 14.31 -0.63
CA VAL A 389 -18.07 14.35 -1.24
C VAL A 389 -17.80 13.05 -2.01
N LEU A 390 -18.12 11.89 -1.43
CA LEU A 390 -18.01 10.60 -2.09
C LEU A 390 -18.77 10.58 -3.42
N LEU A 391 -20.09 10.88 -3.38
CA LEU A 391 -20.95 10.77 -4.56
C LEU A 391 -20.59 11.80 -5.66
N LEU A 392 -20.23 13.03 -5.26
CA LEU A 392 -19.79 14.06 -6.22
C LEU A 392 -18.42 13.70 -6.82
N GLY A 393 -17.54 13.06 -6.06
CA GLY A 393 -16.26 12.55 -6.54
C GLY A 393 -16.43 11.46 -7.58
N GLU A 394 -17.30 10.49 -7.31
CA GLU A 394 -17.60 9.42 -8.28
C GLU A 394 -18.28 9.96 -9.55
N LEU A 395 -19.16 10.93 -9.41
CA LEU A 395 -19.78 11.61 -10.56
C LEU A 395 -18.73 12.39 -11.39
N PHE A 396 -17.80 13.06 -10.72
CA PHE A 396 -16.70 13.74 -11.42
C PHE A 396 -15.77 12.74 -12.11
N ALA A 397 -15.43 11.63 -11.46
CA ALA A 397 -14.66 10.53 -12.04
C ALA A 397 -15.35 9.93 -13.27
N TYR A 398 -16.66 9.69 -13.18
CA TYR A 398 -17.46 9.25 -14.32
C TYR A 398 -17.39 10.23 -15.48
N ALA A 399 -17.53 11.54 -15.21
CA ALA A 399 -17.46 12.56 -16.25
C ALA A 399 -16.09 12.62 -16.92
N CYS A 400 -14.99 12.46 -16.16
CA CYS A 400 -13.65 12.37 -16.70
C CYS A 400 -13.47 11.16 -17.62
N ALA A 401 -13.89 9.98 -17.16
CA ALA A 401 -13.83 8.74 -17.94
C ALA A 401 -14.67 8.84 -19.23
N ALA A 402 -15.91 9.31 -19.13
CA ALA A 402 -16.80 9.51 -20.27
C ALA A 402 -16.24 10.51 -21.29
N GLY A 403 -15.55 11.55 -20.83
CA GLY A 403 -14.92 12.58 -21.68
C GLY A 403 -13.81 12.03 -22.59
N VAL A 404 -13.16 10.94 -22.20
CA VAL A 404 -12.12 10.27 -22.98
C VAL A 404 -12.58 8.92 -23.55
N GLY A 405 -13.85 8.54 -23.36
CA GLY A 405 -14.39 7.26 -23.84
C GLY A 405 -13.93 6.05 -23.05
N ALA A 406 -13.35 6.24 -21.85
CA ALA A 406 -12.91 5.16 -20.97
C ALA A 406 -14.13 4.48 -20.32
N LYS A 407 -14.04 3.17 -20.09
CA LYS A 407 -15.07 2.40 -19.38
C LYS A 407 -14.99 2.71 -17.88
N PHE A 408 -16.05 3.33 -17.36
CA PHE A 408 -16.13 3.62 -15.92
C PHE A 408 -16.52 2.37 -15.12
N ASN A 409 -15.81 2.15 -14.03
CA ASN A 409 -16.09 1.11 -13.05
C ASN A 409 -16.16 1.74 -11.65
N LEU A 410 -17.36 1.74 -11.06
CA LEU A 410 -17.61 2.35 -9.76
C LEU A 410 -16.82 1.63 -8.66
N PHE A 411 -16.03 2.38 -7.90
CA PHE A 411 -15.09 1.88 -6.88
C PHE A 411 -14.08 0.85 -7.39
N GLY A 412 -13.90 0.77 -8.69
CA GLY A 412 -13.01 -0.17 -9.36
C GLY A 412 -11.91 0.51 -10.15
N ILE A 413 -11.17 -0.30 -10.88
CA ILE A 413 -10.13 0.17 -11.79
C ILE A 413 -10.78 0.85 -13.00
N VAL A 414 -10.36 2.07 -13.31
CA VAL A 414 -10.71 2.82 -14.52
C VAL A 414 -9.42 3.16 -15.23
N GLN A 415 -9.16 2.48 -16.34
CA GLN A 415 -7.97 2.70 -17.19
C GLN A 415 -8.30 3.59 -18.39
N GLY A 416 -7.26 4.14 -19.00
CA GLY A 416 -7.40 4.97 -20.21
C GLY A 416 -7.79 6.42 -19.92
N VAL A 417 -7.58 6.91 -18.69
CA VAL A 417 -7.75 8.33 -18.33
C VAL A 417 -6.36 8.94 -18.08
N PRO A 418 -5.73 9.58 -19.10
CA PRO A 418 -4.33 10.00 -19.03
C PRO A 418 -4.05 11.13 -18.03
N PHE A 419 -5.09 11.74 -17.47
CA PHE A 419 -5.00 12.82 -16.48
C PHE A 419 -5.62 12.45 -15.13
N ASP A 420 -5.76 11.17 -14.82
CA ASP A 420 -6.40 10.67 -13.59
C ASP A 420 -5.75 11.24 -12.31
N ASN A 421 -4.43 11.24 -12.20
CA ASN A 421 -3.70 11.81 -11.08
C ASN A 421 -3.96 13.31 -10.90
N MET A 422 -4.02 14.06 -12.02
CA MET A 422 -4.32 15.50 -11.99
C MET A 422 -5.79 15.75 -11.59
N ALA A 423 -6.73 14.95 -12.09
CA ALA A 423 -8.14 15.02 -11.73
C ALA A 423 -8.35 14.72 -10.24
N MET A 424 -7.65 13.70 -9.72
CA MET A 424 -7.69 13.33 -8.31
C MET A 424 -7.13 14.46 -7.43
N ALA A 425 -5.96 14.99 -7.75
CA ALA A 425 -5.35 16.12 -7.03
C ALA A 425 -6.26 17.36 -7.03
N LEU A 426 -6.85 17.69 -8.17
CA LEU A 426 -7.78 18.81 -8.30
C LEU A 426 -9.02 18.62 -7.41
N TYR A 427 -9.64 17.43 -7.45
CA TYR A 427 -10.85 17.20 -6.66
C TYR A 427 -10.55 17.22 -5.16
N VAL A 428 -9.46 16.61 -4.71
CA VAL A 428 -9.02 16.67 -3.30
C VAL A 428 -8.74 18.12 -2.86
N ALA A 429 -8.12 18.94 -3.72
CA ALA A 429 -7.89 20.35 -3.45
C ALA A 429 -9.23 21.14 -3.32
N LEU A 430 -10.21 20.84 -4.17
CA LEU A 430 -11.55 21.44 -4.08
C LEU A 430 -12.27 21.03 -2.78
N VAL A 431 -12.14 19.76 -2.36
CA VAL A 431 -12.67 19.27 -1.08
C VAL A 431 -12.01 19.99 0.09
N PHE A 432 -10.68 20.17 0.04
CA PHE A 432 -9.96 20.94 1.05
C PHE A 432 -10.47 22.39 1.15
N ALA A 433 -10.55 23.09 0.02
CA ALA A 433 -11.06 24.46 -0.02
C ALA A 433 -12.54 24.55 0.45
N GLY A 434 -13.37 23.60 0.01
CA GLY A 434 -14.77 23.48 0.44
C GLY A 434 -14.91 23.25 1.95
N SER A 435 -14.06 22.40 2.52
CA SER A 435 -14.01 22.13 3.96
C SER A 435 -13.70 23.39 4.78
N LEU A 436 -12.71 24.16 4.34
CA LEU A 436 -12.39 25.47 4.94
C LEU A 436 -13.56 26.44 4.86
N LEU A 437 -14.17 26.56 3.69
CA LEU A 437 -15.32 27.46 3.49
C LEU A 437 -16.50 27.05 4.37
N LEU A 438 -16.83 25.78 4.45
CA LEU A 438 -17.90 25.25 5.31
C LEU A 438 -17.63 25.58 6.78
N TYR A 439 -16.42 25.33 7.24
CA TYR A 439 -16.02 25.61 8.61
C TYR A 439 -16.14 27.10 8.95
N TYR A 440 -15.52 27.99 8.18
CA TYR A 440 -15.49 29.41 8.46
C TYR A 440 -16.85 30.10 8.27
N ASN A 441 -17.70 29.62 7.34
CA ASN A 441 -19.07 30.07 7.21
C ASN A 441 -19.90 29.72 8.46
N GLY A 442 -19.81 28.47 8.94
CA GLY A 442 -20.48 28.05 10.17
C GLY A 442 -20.00 28.84 11.38
N ARG A 443 -18.68 29.04 11.52
CA ARG A 443 -18.05 29.84 12.57
C ARG A 443 -18.55 31.30 12.53
N THR A 444 -18.59 31.90 11.36
CA THR A 444 -19.05 33.30 11.18
C THR A 444 -20.53 33.46 11.53
N LYS A 445 -21.39 32.51 11.14
CA LYS A 445 -22.81 32.52 11.53
C LYS A 445 -22.97 32.49 13.05
N VAL A 446 -22.21 31.65 13.75
CA VAL A 446 -22.22 31.55 15.21
C VAL A 446 -21.75 32.87 15.85
N VAL A 447 -20.67 33.47 15.33
CA VAL A 447 -20.17 34.77 15.80
C VAL A 447 -21.23 35.88 15.61
N ARG A 448 -21.82 35.99 14.41
CA ARG A 448 -22.86 37.02 14.12
C ARG A 448 -24.10 36.87 15.03
N ALA A 449 -24.57 35.63 15.21
CA ALA A 449 -25.72 35.36 16.10
C ALA A 449 -25.40 35.72 17.56
N THR A 450 -24.14 35.64 17.99
CA THR A 450 -23.72 35.98 19.35
C THR A 450 -23.44 37.46 19.53
N LEU A 451 -22.88 38.15 18.51
CA LEU A 451 -22.58 39.60 18.57
C LEU A 451 -23.83 40.48 18.51
N GLY A 452 -24.91 39.98 17.89
CA GLY A 452 -26.21 40.70 17.89
C GLY A 452 -26.81 40.88 19.29
N SER A 453 -26.28 40.20 20.29
CA SER A 453 -26.81 40.21 21.66
C SER A 453 -25.80 40.52 22.77
N MET A 454 -24.45 40.52 22.53
CA MET A 454 -23.45 40.58 23.61
C MET A 454 -22.02 40.99 23.22
N ARG A 455 -21.18 41.26 24.26
CA ARG A 455 -19.79 41.72 24.24
C ARG A 455 -18.82 40.77 23.51
N VAL A 456 -17.65 41.25 23.03
CA VAL A 456 -16.53 40.53 22.37
C VAL A 456 -16.11 39.25 23.10
N SER A 457 -16.27 39.20 24.43
CA SER A 457 -15.96 38.01 25.23
C SER A 457 -16.85 36.80 24.95
N ALA A 458 -18.12 37.06 24.61
CA ALA A 458 -19.07 36.01 24.29
C ALA A 458 -18.80 35.39 22.91
N ALA A 459 -18.32 36.20 21.95
CA ALA A 459 -17.94 35.71 20.63
C ALA A 459 -16.76 34.72 20.68
N HIS A 460 -15.74 34.98 21.53
CA HIS A 460 -14.62 34.03 21.71
C HIS A 460 -15.09 32.70 22.33
N THR A 461 -15.97 32.76 23.33
CA THR A 461 -16.54 31.55 23.94
C THR A 461 -17.38 30.79 22.95
N ALA A 462 -18.18 31.44 22.13
CA ALA A 462 -19.03 30.84 21.12
C ALA A 462 -18.21 30.16 20.00
N THR A 463 -17.12 30.80 19.55
CA THR A 463 -16.22 30.20 18.54
C THR A 463 -15.49 28.96 19.08
N THR A 464 -15.00 29.03 20.34
CA THR A 464 -14.39 27.88 20.99
C THR A 464 -15.39 26.73 21.15
N ALA A 465 -16.61 27.01 21.54
CA ALA A 465 -17.68 26.02 21.66
C ALA A 465 -18.05 25.39 20.30
N TYR A 466 -18.05 26.20 19.22
CA TYR A 466 -18.28 25.71 17.86
C TYR A 466 -17.17 24.74 17.41
N ALA A 467 -15.91 25.16 17.56
CA ALA A 467 -14.76 24.32 17.18
C ALA A 467 -14.74 23.00 17.97
N LEU A 468 -14.97 23.06 19.31
CA LEU A 468 -15.06 21.86 20.14
C LEU A 468 -16.22 20.95 19.74
N ASN A 469 -17.40 21.50 19.48
CA ASN A 469 -18.55 20.70 19.07
C ASN A 469 -18.31 19.98 17.75
N LEU A 470 -17.75 20.67 16.75
CA LEU A 470 -17.42 20.04 15.47
C LEU A 470 -16.33 18.97 15.62
N LEU A 471 -15.26 19.26 16.38
CA LEU A 471 -14.18 18.34 16.62
C LEU A 471 -14.68 17.05 17.30
N TYR A 472 -15.46 17.16 18.39
CA TYR A 472 -16.02 15.99 19.05
C TYR A 472 -17.05 15.26 18.19
N ALA A 473 -17.77 15.95 17.32
CA ALA A 473 -18.68 15.32 16.36
C ALA A 473 -17.92 14.52 15.29
N SER A 474 -16.83 15.05 14.78
CA SER A 474 -15.95 14.35 13.84
C SER A 474 -15.26 13.16 14.49
N LEU A 475 -14.75 13.34 15.73
CA LEU A 475 -14.15 12.23 16.48
C LEU A 475 -15.15 11.13 16.84
N ALA A 476 -16.40 11.48 17.16
CA ALA A 476 -17.44 10.49 17.39
C ALA A 476 -17.77 9.67 16.13
N LEU A 477 -17.74 10.31 14.96
CA LEU A 477 -17.89 9.62 13.69
C LEU A 477 -16.69 8.70 13.41
N LEU A 478 -15.47 9.21 13.56
CA LEU A 478 -14.26 8.40 13.37
C LEU A 478 -14.18 7.23 14.38
N PHE A 479 -14.63 7.45 15.62
CA PHE A 479 -14.77 6.37 16.62
C PHE A 479 -15.66 5.23 16.09
N VAL A 480 -16.84 5.56 15.58
CA VAL A 480 -17.79 4.56 15.04
C VAL A 480 -17.20 3.85 13.83
N LEU A 481 -16.59 4.59 12.88
CA LEU A 481 -15.96 4.01 11.69
C LEU A 481 -14.76 3.13 12.06
N SER A 482 -13.88 3.60 12.96
CA SER A 482 -12.75 2.80 13.45
C SER A 482 -13.19 1.52 14.17
N ALA A 483 -14.19 1.62 15.04
CA ALA A 483 -14.70 0.45 15.75
C ALA A 483 -15.36 -0.56 14.78
N ALA A 484 -16.11 -0.06 13.79
CA ALA A 484 -16.75 -0.91 12.78
C ALA A 484 -15.71 -1.65 11.94
N LEU A 485 -14.65 -0.97 11.46
CA LEU A 485 -13.59 -1.61 10.69
C LEU A 485 -12.78 -2.60 11.54
N LEU A 486 -12.42 -2.24 12.78
CA LEU A 486 -11.71 -3.14 13.67
C LEU A 486 -12.50 -4.44 13.89
N PHE A 487 -13.82 -4.33 14.06
CA PHE A 487 -14.69 -5.50 14.22
C PHE A 487 -14.85 -6.29 12.92
N ALA A 488 -15.02 -5.62 11.77
CA ALA A 488 -15.34 -6.26 10.50
C ALA A 488 -14.14 -6.94 9.85
N ILE A 489 -12.99 -6.28 9.89
CA ILE A 489 -11.79 -6.70 9.13
C ILE A 489 -10.50 -6.78 9.98
N GLY A 490 -10.56 -6.44 11.26
CA GLY A 490 -9.40 -6.45 12.17
C GLY A 490 -8.40 -5.31 11.96
N GLU A 491 -8.67 -4.38 11.04
CA GLU A 491 -7.78 -3.29 10.64
C GLU A 491 -8.57 -1.98 10.54
N ASN A 492 -8.03 -0.86 11.05
CA ASN A 492 -8.75 0.41 11.09
C ASN A 492 -7.87 1.66 11.05
N MET A 493 -6.57 1.51 10.74
CA MET A 493 -5.59 2.59 10.82
C MET A 493 -6.03 3.87 10.10
N MET A 494 -6.73 3.73 9.00
CA MET A 494 -7.22 4.83 8.15
C MET A 494 -8.02 5.88 8.94
N PHE A 495 -8.87 5.45 9.86
CA PHE A 495 -9.68 6.33 10.72
C PHE A 495 -9.16 6.40 12.15
N PHE A 496 -8.46 5.35 12.60
CA PHE A 496 -7.96 5.27 13.97
C PHE A 496 -6.81 6.26 14.24
N ILE A 497 -5.87 6.42 13.32
CA ILE A 497 -4.72 7.30 13.52
C ILE A 497 -5.13 8.77 13.74
N PRO A 498 -5.95 9.41 12.85
CA PRO A 498 -6.41 10.77 13.10
C PRO A 498 -7.27 10.88 14.36
N PHE A 499 -8.11 9.88 14.65
CA PHE A 499 -8.90 9.81 15.88
C PHE A 499 -8.02 9.76 17.14
N ALA A 500 -7.00 8.89 17.15
CA ALA A 500 -6.13 8.66 18.30
C ALA A 500 -5.31 9.92 18.64
N PHE A 501 -4.60 10.48 17.66
CA PHE A 501 -3.77 11.67 17.89
C PHE A 501 -4.59 12.89 18.34
N ALA A 502 -5.75 13.12 17.74
CA ALA A 502 -6.62 14.21 18.15
C ALA A 502 -7.18 13.99 19.57
N THR A 503 -7.58 12.77 19.91
CA THR A 503 -8.08 12.41 21.26
C THR A 503 -6.99 12.63 22.32
N PHE A 504 -5.76 12.12 22.08
CA PHE A 504 -4.63 12.33 22.97
C PHE A 504 -4.32 13.82 23.17
N ALA A 505 -4.23 14.58 22.09
CA ALA A 505 -3.93 15.99 22.17
C ALA A 505 -4.96 16.77 22.98
N LEU A 506 -6.25 16.45 22.82
CA LEU A 506 -7.32 17.05 23.60
C LEU A 506 -7.19 16.74 25.10
N ILE A 507 -6.94 15.48 25.44
CA ILE A 507 -6.78 15.04 26.83
C ILE A 507 -5.55 15.72 27.44
N LEU A 508 -4.39 15.68 26.79
CA LEU A 508 -3.15 16.29 27.29
C LEU A 508 -3.30 17.81 27.41
N TRP A 509 -3.91 18.47 26.44
CA TRP A 509 -4.22 19.89 26.54
C TRP A 509 -5.12 20.21 27.77
N ARG A 510 -6.13 19.39 28.03
CA ARG A 510 -7.03 19.58 29.18
C ARG A 510 -6.36 19.31 30.53
N LEU A 511 -5.47 18.35 30.60
CA LEU A 511 -4.74 18.00 31.84
C LEU A 511 -3.63 18.99 32.14
N THR A 512 -2.86 19.39 31.13
CA THR A 512 -1.64 20.21 31.30
C THR A 512 -1.87 21.70 31.04
N SER A 513 -2.98 22.08 30.43
CA SER A 513 -3.24 23.44 29.89
C SER A 513 -2.24 23.87 28.80
N ILE A 514 -1.36 22.97 28.32
CA ILE A 514 -0.36 23.22 27.28
C ILE A 514 -0.99 23.02 25.90
N LYS A 515 -1.13 24.11 25.15
CA LYS A 515 -1.71 24.06 23.79
C LYS A 515 -0.79 23.47 22.73
N SER A 516 0.51 23.32 23.02
CA SER A 516 1.48 22.77 22.06
C SER A 516 1.22 21.32 21.70
N TRP A 517 0.38 20.59 22.43
CA TRP A 517 -0.08 19.26 22.05
C TRP A 517 -0.93 19.25 20.77
N LEU A 518 -1.64 20.36 20.49
CA LEU A 518 -2.51 20.47 19.32
C LEU A 518 -1.74 20.48 17.99
N PRO A 519 -0.70 21.34 17.79
CA PRO A 519 0.10 21.30 16.57
C PRO A 519 0.91 20.01 16.40
N VAL A 520 1.29 19.33 17.49
CA VAL A 520 1.91 17.99 17.41
C VAL A 520 0.94 16.98 16.81
N ALA A 521 -0.30 16.93 17.31
CA ALA A 521 -1.32 16.05 16.73
C ALA A 521 -1.62 16.39 15.27
N ILE A 522 -1.72 17.69 14.94
CA ILE A 522 -1.91 18.14 13.55
C ILE A 522 -0.77 17.62 12.66
N ALA A 523 0.48 17.74 13.11
CA ALA A 523 1.63 17.23 12.35
C ALA A 523 1.55 15.72 12.13
N MET A 524 1.23 14.94 13.17
CA MET A 524 1.12 13.48 13.08
C MET A 524 -0.04 13.02 12.18
N ILE A 525 -1.19 13.69 12.29
CA ILE A 525 -2.35 13.41 11.42
C ILE A 525 -2.01 13.75 9.96
N LEU A 526 -1.38 14.89 9.70
CA LEU A 526 -0.96 15.28 8.35
C LEU A 526 0.09 14.35 7.78
N LEU A 527 1.05 13.93 8.58
CA LEU A 527 2.09 12.98 8.17
C LEU A 527 1.48 11.66 7.71
N HIS A 528 0.53 11.13 8.48
CA HIS A 528 -0.25 9.95 8.10
C HIS A 528 -1.13 10.21 6.87
N ALA A 529 -1.92 11.28 6.87
CA ALA A 529 -2.85 11.59 5.79
C ALA A 529 -2.13 11.79 4.45
N PHE A 530 -1.04 12.56 4.40
CA PHE A 530 -0.28 12.76 3.17
C PHE A 530 0.32 11.47 2.64
N SER A 531 0.89 10.61 3.52
CA SER A 531 1.47 9.34 3.10
C SER A 531 0.40 8.36 2.64
N PHE A 532 -0.60 8.14 3.49
CA PHE A 532 -1.62 7.13 3.24
C PHE A 532 -2.52 7.49 2.05
N LEU A 533 -3.01 8.72 1.96
CA LEU A 533 -3.86 9.16 0.85
C LEU A 533 -3.09 9.16 -0.47
N TYR A 534 -1.80 9.50 -0.45
CA TYR A 534 -0.97 9.43 -1.64
C TYR A 534 -0.74 7.98 -2.08
N ALA A 535 -0.40 7.07 -1.16
CA ALA A 535 -0.29 5.64 -1.45
C ALA A 535 -1.60 5.07 -2.01
N LEU A 536 -2.73 5.43 -1.38
CA LEU A 536 -4.05 5.01 -1.82
C LEU A 536 -4.40 5.56 -3.22
N SER A 537 -4.04 6.81 -3.51
CA SER A 537 -4.26 7.42 -4.82
C SER A 537 -3.43 6.78 -5.93
N MET A 538 -2.22 6.29 -5.62
CA MET A 538 -1.40 5.54 -6.56
C MET A 538 -1.98 4.14 -6.84
N ALA A 539 -2.47 3.47 -5.80
CA ALA A 539 -3.00 2.11 -5.90
C ALA A 539 -4.38 2.02 -6.56
N LEU A 540 -5.16 3.10 -6.50
CA LEU A 540 -6.53 3.17 -6.99
C LEU A 540 -6.61 4.21 -8.11
N THR A 541 -7.27 3.84 -9.21
CA THR A 541 -7.52 4.78 -10.31
C THR A 541 -8.59 5.81 -9.95
N ILE A 542 -8.89 6.68 -10.89
CA ILE A 542 -9.96 7.69 -10.76
C ILE A 542 -11.32 7.08 -10.33
N GLY A 543 -11.55 5.78 -10.55
CA GLY A 543 -12.78 5.10 -10.12
C GLY A 543 -12.99 5.02 -8.60
N ALA A 544 -11.97 5.32 -7.79
CA ALA A 544 -12.09 5.43 -6.34
C ALA A 544 -11.86 6.87 -5.82
N LEU A 545 -11.90 7.86 -6.70
CA LEU A 545 -11.63 9.26 -6.37
C LEU A 545 -12.53 9.78 -5.25
N GLY A 546 -13.81 9.45 -5.29
CA GLY A 546 -14.75 9.86 -4.26
C GLY A 546 -14.43 9.30 -2.89
N ALA A 547 -13.97 8.04 -2.82
CA ALA A 547 -13.56 7.40 -1.57
C ALA A 547 -12.31 8.06 -0.97
N VAL A 548 -11.28 8.31 -1.78
CA VAL A 548 -10.06 9.02 -1.36
C VAL A 548 -10.39 10.42 -0.85
N ALA A 549 -11.21 11.16 -1.57
CA ALA A 549 -11.63 12.51 -1.20
C ALA A 549 -12.52 12.54 0.05
N MET A 550 -13.34 11.52 0.27
CA MET A 550 -14.15 11.37 1.49
C MET A 550 -13.26 11.20 2.73
N ILE A 551 -12.21 10.38 2.64
CA ILE A 551 -11.25 10.20 3.74
C ILE A 551 -10.56 11.53 4.03
N ALA A 552 -10.04 12.19 2.99
CA ALA A 552 -9.42 13.53 3.11
C ALA A 552 -10.37 14.55 3.77
N PHE A 553 -11.66 14.54 3.41
CA PHE A 553 -12.68 15.40 4.03
C PHE A 553 -12.83 15.10 5.53
N LEU A 554 -12.89 13.83 5.93
CA LEU A 554 -13.01 13.44 7.33
C LEU A 554 -11.80 13.89 8.15
N ASP A 555 -10.59 13.74 7.62
CA ASP A 555 -9.37 14.26 8.24
C ASP A 555 -9.40 15.78 8.40
N MET A 556 -9.89 16.50 7.39
CA MET A 556 -10.07 17.96 7.46
C MET A 556 -11.07 18.38 8.51
N MET A 557 -12.13 17.62 8.75
CA MET A 557 -13.10 17.88 9.80
C MET A 557 -12.54 17.70 11.22
N VAL A 558 -11.39 17.05 11.36
CA VAL A 558 -10.60 17.00 12.60
C VAL A 558 -9.53 18.11 12.64
N LEU A 559 -8.77 18.26 11.56
CA LEU A 559 -7.61 19.16 11.48
C LEU A 559 -8.00 20.65 11.61
N ILE A 560 -9.05 21.08 10.90
CA ILE A 560 -9.47 22.51 10.90
C ILE A 560 -9.89 22.97 12.30
N PRO A 561 -10.77 22.27 13.05
CA PRO A 561 -11.09 22.65 14.41
C PRO A 561 -9.90 22.61 15.37
N LEU A 562 -8.99 21.63 15.24
CA LEU A 562 -7.76 21.57 16.03
C LEU A 562 -6.87 22.80 15.80
N ALA A 563 -6.69 23.19 14.54
CA ALA A 563 -5.92 24.36 14.15
C ALA A 563 -6.56 25.65 14.71
N ASP A 564 -7.88 25.81 14.59
CA ASP A 564 -8.58 26.98 15.13
C ASP A 564 -8.47 27.06 16.66
N LEU A 565 -8.63 25.93 17.38
CA LEU A 565 -8.42 25.85 18.83
C LEU A 565 -6.99 26.23 19.23
N TYR A 566 -5.99 25.85 18.45
CA TYR A 566 -4.59 26.24 18.69
C TYR A 566 -4.38 27.73 18.46
N LEU A 567 -4.94 28.30 17.40
CA LEU A 567 -4.79 29.69 17.02
C LEU A 567 -5.55 30.64 17.95
N MET A 568 -6.65 30.18 18.58
CA MET A 568 -7.42 30.99 19.52
C MET A 568 -6.58 31.38 20.75
N TYR A 569 -6.57 32.69 21.08
CA TYR A 569 -5.81 33.21 22.22
C TYR A 569 -6.57 32.98 23.53
N PRO A 570 -5.86 32.66 24.63
CA PRO A 570 -6.42 32.84 25.94
C PRO A 570 -6.64 34.36 26.16
N LYS A 571 -7.79 34.75 26.70
CA LYS A 571 -7.93 36.12 27.23
C LYS A 571 -6.78 36.36 28.22
N LYS A 572 -6.08 37.51 28.12
CA LYS A 572 -5.39 38.06 29.27
C LYS A 572 -6.47 38.18 30.36
N LYS A 573 -6.29 37.49 31.48
CA LYS A 573 -7.05 37.76 32.70
C LYS A 573 -6.81 39.16 33.15
#